data_de7f4f94a2176054fb4a68fb1b8176db
#
_entry.id   de7f4f94a2176054fb4a68fb1b8176db
#
_cell.length_a   1.000
_cell.length_b   1.000
_cell.length_c   1.000
_cell.angle_alpha   90.00
_cell.angle_beta   90.00
_cell.angle_gamma   90.00
#
_symmetry.space_group_name_H-M   'P 1'
#
loop_
_entity.id
_entity.type
_entity.pdbx_description
1 polymer ?
#
loop_
_entity_poly.entity_id
_entity_poly.type
_entity_poly.pdbx_seq_one_letter_code
_entity_poly.pdbx_strand_id
1 'polypeptide(L)'
;MNIKSVILLGMLFTFCSAAFAQDYPKIEVPLVYSFMRFNPEDSHIVSGFSLNGGGGGVIVNVNHFFGIQGEFEGYGSLTKTFTFPATSNSPCPAGCIVTASGNLFTYNVGPVLKHRAQHFEPFVEAMFGGAHSNTFTNLAKACQNTCTTSTNPSNNAFSFILGGGVDIPVTKSIAIRPAQFDFVLTRFGNGFTSGNQNQSNFRYQGGVVFRF
;
A
#
# COMPACT_ATOMS: atom_id res chain seq x y z
N MET A 1 -30.83 21.61 13.44
CA MET A 1 -30.41 20.51 12.58
C MET A 1 -30.81 20.87 11.14
N ASN A 2 -29.84 21.10 10.27
CA ASN A 2 -30.10 21.57 8.88
C ASN A 2 -30.81 20.49 8.06
N ILE A 3 -31.85 20.89 7.32
CA ILE A 3 -32.61 20.00 6.42
C ILE A 3 -31.69 19.16 5.52
N LYS A 4 -30.57 19.72 5.06
CA LYS A 4 -29.54 19.02 4.27
C LYS A 4 -28.90 17.84 5.02
N SER A 5 -28.70 17.96 6.34
CA SER A 5 -28.13 16.89 7.15
C SER A 5 -29.14 15.76 7.41
N VAL A 6 -30.42 16.08 7.48
CA VAL A 6 -31.51 15.08 7.61
C VAL A 6 -31.68 14.29 6.32
N ILE A 7 -31.58 14.96 5.18
CA ILE A 7 -31.66 14.31 3.86
C ILE A 7 -30.46 13.40 3.63
N LEU A 8 -29.24 13.84 4.02
CA LEU A 8 -28.02 13.04 3.90
C LEU A 8 -28.07 11.80 4.80
N LEU A 9 -28.57 11.96 6.03
CA LEU A 9 -28.75 10.86 6.98
C LEU A 9 -29.84 9.89 6.52
N GLY A 10 -30.93 10.38 5.95
CA GLY A 10 -32.01 9.59 5.37
C GLY A 10 -31.56 8.79 4.13
N MET A 11 -30.72 9.39 3.26
CA MET A 11 -30.11 8.66 2.15
C MET A 11 -29.14 7.57 2.63
N LEU A 12 -28.38 7.80 3.69
CA LEU A 12 -27.48 6.78 4.26
C LEU A 12 -28.26 5.58 4.82
N PHE A 13 -29.42 5.81 5.44
CA PHE A 13 -30.27 4.74 5.98
C PHE A 13 -31.03 3.95 4.91
N THR A 14 -31.41 4.58 3.78
CA THR A 14 -32.07 3.86 2.68
C THR A 14 -31.15 2.95 1.89
N PHE A 15 -29.85 3.20 1.87
CA PHE A 15 -28.86 2.28 1.28
C PHE A 15 -28.62 1.02 2.12
N CYS A 16 -28.85 1.06 3.46
CA CYS A 16 -28.67 -0.10 4.34
C CYS A 16 -29.76 -1.17 4.18
N SER A 17 -30.96 -0.84 3.72
CA SER A 17 -32.07 -1.78 3.68
C SER A 17 -32.13 -2.68 2.42
N ALA A 18 -31.34 -2.38 1.39
CA ALA A 18 -31.27 -3.19 0.16
C ALA A 18 -30.32 -4.41 0.29
N ALA A 19 -29.63 -4.57 1.43
CA ALA A 19 -28.57 -5.59 1.60
C ALA A 19 -29.06 -7.00 2.00
N PHE A 20 -30.33 -7.17 2.33
CA PHE A 20 -30.82 -8.39 2.98
C PHE A 20 -31.35 -9.50 2.02
N ALA A 21 -31.27 -9.29 0.71
CA ALA A 21 -31.81 -10.26 -0.27
C ALA A 21 -30.78 -10.84 -1.24
N GLN A 22 -29.48 -10.80 -0.91
CA GLN A 22 -28.44 -11.25 -1.84
C GLN A 22 -27.57 -12.36 -1.25
N ASP A 23 -27.28 -13.36 -2.06
CA ASP A 23 -26.46 -14.53 -1.69
C ASP A 23 -24.97 -14.22 -1.47
N TYR A 24 -24.56 -12.95 -1.53
CA TYR A 24 -23.18 -12.52 -1.31
C TYR A 24 -23.12 -11.18 -0.54
N PRO A 25 -22.07 -10.94 0.26
CA PRO A 25 -21.90 -9.70 1.02
C PRO A 25 -21.76 -8.52 0.07
N LYS A 26 -22.46 -7.44 0.32
CA LYS A 26 -22.38 -6.21 -0.47
C LYS A 26 -21.12 -5.41 -0.17
N ILE A 27 -20.73 -5.41 1.08
CA ILE A 27 -19.55 -4.68 1.57
C ILE A 27 -18.68 -5.65 2.33
N GLU A 28 -17.40 -5.64 2.01
CA GLU A 28 -16.37 -6.36 2.77
C GLU A 28 -15.32 -5.36 3.24
N VAL A 29 -14.88 -5.53 4.48
CA VAL A 29 -13.87 -4.66 5.12
C VAL A 29 -12.70 -5.53 5.57
N PRO A 30 -11.67 -5.69 4.74
CA PRO A 30 -10.42 -6.34 5.14
C PRO A 30 -9.65 -5.46 6.12
N LEU A 31 -9.13 -6.07 7.19
CA LEU A 31 -8.11 -5.54 8.07
C LEU A 31 -6.93 -6.49 8.04
N VAL A 32 -5.77 -6.00 7.62
CA VAL A 32 -4.61 -6.85 7.32
C VAL A 32 -3.34 -6.36 8.00
N TYR A 33 -2.51 -7.32 8.39
CA TYR A 33 -1.10 -7.11 8.60
C TYR A 33 -0.38 -7.29 7.27
N SER A 34 0.61 -6.47 7.00
CA SER A 34 1.32 -6.41 5.74
C SER A 34 2.84 -6.50 5.95
N PHE A 35 3.47 -7.36 5.19
CA PHE A 35 4.91 -7.47 5.06
C PHE A 35 5.31 -7.19 3.63
N MET A 36 6.16 -6.18 3.41
CA MET A 36 6.62 -5.80 2.08
C MET A 36 8.15 -5.91 1.99
N ARG A 37 8.62 -6.58 0.95
CA ARG A 37 10.02 -6.54 0.54
C ARG A 37 10.19 -5.43 -0.47
N PHE A 38 10.81 -4.33 -0.04
CA PHE A 38 11.10 -3.17 -0.87
C PHE A 38 12.42 -3.39 -1.60
N ASN A 39 12.40 -3.35 -2.92
CA ASN A 39 13.56 -3.53 -3.78
C ASN A 39 13.76 -2.26 -4.62
N PRO A 40 14.67 -1.36 -4.20
CA PRO A 40 15.03 -0.19 -5.01
C PRO A 40 15.73 -0.66 -6.31
N GLU A 41 15.46 0.03 -7.42
CA GLU A 41 16.07 -0.31 -8.71
C GLU A 41 17.59 -0.07 -8.69
N ASP A 42 18.04 0.93 -7.95
CA ASP A 42 19.46 1.25 -7.79
C ASP A 42 20.06 0.53 -6.57
N SER A 43 20.36 -0.75 -6.78
CA SER A 43 20.96 -1.63 -5.76
C SER A 43 22.39 -1.24 -5.34
N HIS A 44 23.03 -0.34 -6.07
CA HIS A 44 24.37 0.15 -5.74
C HIS A 44 24.38 1.14 -4.57
N ILE A 45 23.28 1.87 -4.37
CA ILE A 45 23.16 2.87 -3.31
C ILE A 45 22.35 2.33 -2.12
N VAL A 46 21.29 1.55 -2.39
CA VAL A 46 20.37 1.07 -1.36
C VAL A 46 20.10 -0.42 -1.56
N SER A 47 20.54 -1.24 -0.61
CA SER A 47 20.13 -2.66 -0.60
C SER A 47 18.64 -2.79 -0.24
N GLY A 48 17.96 -3.77 -0.86
CA GLY A 48 16.57 -4.07 -0.55
C GLY A 48 16.34 -4.33 0.94
N PHE A 49 15.22 -3.88 1.46
CA PHE A 49 14.85 -3.99 2.87
C PHE A 49 13.38 -4.41 3.05
N SER A 50 13.08 -4.91 4.24
CA SER A 50 11.73 -5.35 4.58
C SER A 50 11.00 -4.31 5.42
N LEU A 51 9.71 -4.15 5.13
CA LEU A 51 8.78 -3.26 5.81
C LEU A 51 7.67 -4.09 6.45
N ASN A 52 7.35 -3.76 7.68
CA ASN A 52 6.19 -4.28 8.37
C ASN A 52 5.17 -3.18 8.52
N GLY A 53 3.93 -3.51 8.32
CA GLY A 53 2.85 -2.54 8.38
C GLY A 53 1.51 -3.21 8.56
N GLY A 54 0.49 -2.44 8.29
CA GLY A 54 -0.87 -2.92 8.28
C GLY A 54 -1.79 -1.88 7.69
N GLY A 55 -2.95 -2.31 7.39
CA GLY A 55 -3.95 -1.46 6.77
C GLY A 55 -5.30 -2.10 6.72
N GLY A 56 -6.11 -1.54 5.88
CA GLY A 56 -7.43 -2.05 5.61
C GLY A 56 -8.02 -1.41 4.38
N GLY A 57 -9.19 -1.89 4.04
CA GLY A 57 -9.87 -1.41 2.86
C GLY A 57 -11.38 -1.59 2.95
N VAL A 58 -12.02 -1.22 1.87
CA VAL A 58 -13.44 -1.47 1.65
C VAL A 58 -13.59 -2.05 0.24
N ILE A 59 -14.27 -3.18 0.15
CA ILE A 59 -14.67 -3.79 -1.10
C ILE A 59 -16.17 -3.61 -1.24
N VAL A 60 -16.60 -2.97 -2.32
CA VAL A 60 -18.01 -2.87 -2.70
C VAL A 60 -18.26 -3.88 -3.82
N ASN A 61 -19.01 -4.92 -3.53
CA ASN A 61 -19.33 -5.97 -4.48
C ASN A 61 -20.49 -5.55 -5.39
N VAL A 62 -20.21 -5.49 -6.68
CA VAL A 62 -21.19 -5.14 -7.73
C VAL A 62 -22.05 -6.36 -8.07
N ASN A 63 -21.41 -7.54 -8.10
CA ASN A 63 -22.07 -8.82 -8.32
C ASN A 63 -21.33 -9.94 -7.57
N HIS A 64 -21.74 -11.20 -7.79
CA HIS A 64 -21.16 -12.36 -7.12
C HIS A 64 -19.66 -12.56 -7.36
N PHE A 65 -19.11 -12.04 -8.47
CA PHE A 65 -17.71 -12.27 -8.86
C PHE A 65 -16.86 -10.98 -8.88
N PHE A 66 -17.49 -9.83 -9.04
CA PHE A 66 -16.82 -8.56 -9.27
C PHE A 66 -17.12 -7.54 -8.18
N GLY A 67 -16.07 -6.89 -7.69
CA GLY A 67 -16.14 -5.76 -6.78
C GLY A 67 -15.13 -4.68 -7.13
N ILE A 68 -15.25 -3.56 -6.46
CA ILE A 68 -14.29 -2.47 -6.47
C ILE A 68 -13.75 -2.32 -5.05
N GLN A 69 -12.43 -2.35 -4.91
CA GLN A 69 -11.72 -2.24 -3.64
C GLN A 69 -11.01 -0.89 -3.56
N GLY A 70 -11.14 -0.23 -2.41
CA GLY A 70 -10.25 0.84 -1.99
C GLY A 70 -9.43 0.35 -0.80
N GLU A 71 -8.12 0.60 -0.82
CA GLU A 71 -7.17 0.13 0.19
C GLU A 71 -6.30 1.29 0.68
N PHE A 72 -6.04 1.32 1.98
CA PHE A 72 -5.06 2.19 2.60
C PHE A 72 -4.15 1.37 3.51
N GLU A 73 -2.84 1.55 3.36
CA GLU A 73 -1.85 0.88 4.19
C GLU A 73 -0.77 1.83 4.70
N GLY A 74 -0.32 1.56 5.92
CA GLY A 74 0.79 2.25 6.55
C GLY A 74 1.88 1.27 6.96
N TYR A 75 3.11 1.62 6.62
CA TYR A 75 4.30 0.88 7.01
C TYR A 75 5.06 1.71 8.04
N GLY A 76 5.40 1.06 9.16
CA GLY A 76 5.98 1.74 10.32
C GLY A 76 7.34 2.35 10.07
N SER A 77 7.79 3.12 11.05
CA SER A 77 9.04 3.87 11.02
C SER A 77 10.21 2.98 10.60
N LEU A 78 10.75 3.29 9.44
CA LEU A 78 11.93 2.67 8.89
C LEU A 78 13.13 3.50 9.26
N THR A 79 14.04 2.95 10.06
CA THR A 79 15.34 3.57 10.28
C THR A 79 16.37 2.74 9.51
N LYS A 80 17.02 3.37 8.53
CA LYS A 80 18.03 2.74 7.70
C LYS A 80 19.30 3.57 7.67
N THR A 81 20.42 2.87 7.70
CA THR A 81 21.74 3.44 7.53
C THR A 81 22.16 3.23 6.07
N PHE A 82 22.47 4.32 5.41
CA PHE A 82 22.96 4.35 4.04
C PHE A 82 24.46 4.62 4.06
N THR A 83 25.23 3.81 3.36
CA THR A 83 26.69 3.99 3.23
C THR A 83 26.99 4.43 1.81
N PHE A 84 27.49 5.64 1.66
CA PHE A 84 27.92 6.17 0.38
C PHE A 84 29.44 5.97 0.26
N PRO A 85 29.92 5.26 -0.77
CA PRO A 85 31.33 5.07 -0.97
C PRO A 85 32.05 6.35 -1.36
N ALA A 86 33.34 6.45 -1.03
CA ALA A 86 34.19 7.57 -1.45
C ALA A 86 34.53 7.44 -2.93
N THR A 87 33.66 7.97 -3.78
CA THR A 87 33.85 7.99 -5.25
C THR A 87 33.42 9.36 -5.78
N SER A 88 34.03 9.79 -6.90
CA SER A 88 33.72 11.07 -7.54
C SER A 88 32.26 11.21 -7.96
N ASN A 89 31.55 10.10 -8.20
CA ASN A 89 30.14 10.07 -8.58
C ASN A 89 29.20 9.84 -7.39
N SER A 90 29.72 9.75 -6.17
CA SER A 90 28.92 9.60 -4.96
C SER A 90 28.38 10.97 -4.53
N PRO A 91 27.14 11.01 -3.97
CA PRO A 91 26.64 12.21 -3.28
C PRO A 91 27.57 12.73 -2.19
N CYS A 92 28.41 11.85 -1.65
CA CYS A 92 29.46 12.17 -0.66
C CYS A 92 30.85 11.77 -1.22
N PRO A 93 31.56 12.64 -1.92
CA PRO A 93 32.84 12.29 -2.57
C PRO A 93 33.90 11.75 -1.60
N ALA A 94 33.87 12.18 -0.35
CA ALA A 94 34.75 11.66 0.71
C ALA A 94 34.24 10.37 1.38
N GLY A 95 33.08 9.88 0.95
CA GLY A 95 32.36 8.79 1.63
C GLY A 95 31.63 9.28 2.89
N CYS A 96 30.43 8.78 3.12
CA CYS A 96 29.69 9.08 4.36
C CYS A 96 28.74 7.95 4.75
N ILE A 97 28.38 7.92 6.01
CA ILE A 97 27.34 7.04 6.55
C ILE A 97 26.22 7.94 7.07
N VAL A 98 25.02 7.76 6.52
CA VAL A 98 23.86 8.59 6.88
C VAL A 98 22.73 7.67 7.33
N THR A 99 22.17 7.97 8.50
CA THR A 99 20.97 7.27 9.00
C THR A 99 19.75 8.13 8.74
N ALA A 100 18.78 7.59 8.03
CA ALA A 100 17.49 8.24 7.79
C ALA A 100 16.35 7.34 8.28
N SER A 101 15.32 7.97 8.81
CA SER A 101 14.08 7.32 9.20
C SER A 101 12.92 7.88 8.39
N GLY A 102 11.92 7.04 8.14
CA GLY A 102 10.74 7.47 7.40
C GLY A 102 9.59 6.50 7.48
N ASN A 103 8.45 6.93 6.98
CA ASN A 103 7.22 6.15 6.88
C ASN A 103 6.84 6.02 5.40
N LEU A 104 6.13 4.94 5.09
CA LEU A 104 5.52 4.73 3.79
C LEU A 104 4.03 4.50 3.98
N PHE A 105 3.23 5.21 3.22
CA PHE A 105 1.79 5.02 3.11
C PHE A 105 1.42 4.74 1.66
N THR A 106 0.48 3.83 1.44
CA THR A 106 -0.09 3.55 0.12
C THR A 106 -1.60 3.67 0.17
N TYR A 107 -2.18 4.19 -0.91
CA TYR A 107 -3.61 4.32 -1.11
C TYR A 107 -3.93 3.97 -2.55
N ASN A 108 -4.75 2.93 -2.72
CA ASN A 108 -5.01 2.35 -4.03
C ASN A 108 -6.49 2.03 -4.19
N VAL A 109 -6.96 2.03 -5.42
CA VAL A 109 -8.31 1.64 -5.79
C VAL A 109 -8.28 0.83 -7.07
N GLY A 110 -9.14 -0.16 -7.18
CA GLY A 110 -9.23 -0.96 -8.39
C GLY A 110 -10.21 -2.12 -8.31
N PRO A 111 -10.35 -2.86 -9.40
CA PRO A 111 -11.20 -4.03 -9.47
C PRO A 111 -10.64 -5.21 -8.69
N VAL A 112 -11.55 -5.98 -8.10
CA VAL A 112 -11.30 -7.29 -7.51
C VAL A 112 -12.25 -8.31 -8.13
N LEU A 113 -11.71 -9.45 -8.53
CA LEU A 113 -12.46 -10.60 -8.99
C LEU A 113 -12.32 -11.70 -7.94
N LYS A 114 -13.44 -12.15 -7.40
CA LYS A 114 -13.49 -13.15 -6.33
C LYS A 114 -14.41 -14.30 -6.73
N HIS A 115 -13.92 -15.52 -6.63
CA HIS A 115 -14.75 -16.71 -6.78
C HIS A 115 -15.25 -17.15 -5.41
N ARG A 116 -16.57 -17.08 -5.18
CA ARG A 116 -17.18 -17.42 -3.90
C ARG A 116 -17.60 -18.88 -3.86
N ALA A 117 -16.91 -19.66 -3.03
CA ALA A 117 -17.25 -21.05 -2.74
C ALA A 117 -17.46 -21.23 -1.23
N GLN A 118 -18.02 -22.36 -0.82
CA GLN A 118 -18.41 -22.59 0.58
C GLN A 118 -17.25 -22.58 1.58
N HIS A 119 -16.05 -23.01 1.16
CA HIS A 119 -14.93 -23.23 2.06
C HIS A 119 -13.76 -22.29 1.81
N PHE A 120 -13.62 -21.77 0.60
CA PHE A 120 -12.55 -20.85 0.25
C PHE A 120 -12.95 -19.96 -0.93
N GLU A 121 -12.53 -18.73 -0.89
CA GLU A 121 -12.85 -17.71 -1.88
C GLU A 121 -11.57 -17.12 -2.43
N PRO A 122 -10.98 -17.70 -3.49
CA PRO A 122 -9.84 -17.11 -4.15
C PRO A 122 -10.24 -15.82 -4.85
N PHE A 123 -9.33 -14.87 -4.85
CA PHE A 123 -9.51 -13.59 -5.54
C PHE A 123 -8.23 -13.12 -6.21
N VAL A 124 -8.40 -12.29 -7.21
CA VAL A 124 -7.33 -11.52 -7.84
C VAL A 124 -7.74 -10.06 -7.90
N GLU A 125 -6.74 -9.17 -7.82
CA GLU A 125 -6.96 -7.74 -7.82
C GLU A 125 -5.94 -7.01 -8.67
N ALA A 126 -6.36 -5.89 -9.25
CA ALA A 126 -5.48 -4.96 -9.94
C ALA A 126 -5.84 -3.54 -9.50
N MET A 127 -4.95 -2.89 -8.78
CA MET A 127 -5.22 -1.58 -8.20
C MET A 127 -4.18 -0.56 -8.63
N PHE A 128 -4.58 0.70 -8.65
CA PHE A 128 -3.71 1.84 -8.93
C PHE A 128 -4.03 2.99 -7.98
N GLY A 129 -3.03 3.79 -7.72
CA GLY A 129 -3.15 4.89 -6.78
C GLY A 129 -1.83 5.58 -6.53
N GLY A 130 -1.56 5.86 -5.28
CA GLY A 130 -0.35 6.55 -4.87
C GLY A 130 0.33 5.95 -3.66
N ALA A 131 1.59 6.27 -3.56
CA ALA A 131 2.40 5.99 -2.39
C ALA A 131 3.02 7.31 -1.90
N HIS A 132 3.08 7.49 -0.58
CA HIS A 132 3.71 8.64 0.05
C HIS A 132 4.79 8.16 1.01
N SER A 133 6.02 8.68 0.85
CA SER A 133 7.13 8.38 1.76
C SER A 133 7.97 9.61 2.03
N ASN A 134 8.31 9.84 3.29
CA ASN A 134 9.22 10.90 3.70
C ASN A 134 10.68 10.41 3.89
N THR A 135 10.96 9.14 3.65
CA THR A 135 12.28 8.52 3.89
C THR A 135 13.38 9.21 3.08
N PHE A 136 13.12 9.46 1.79
CA PHE A 136 14.11 10.10 0.91
C PHE A 136 14.33 11.57 1.25
N THR A 137 13.28 12.29 1.69
CA THR A 137 13.39 13.67 2.16
C THR A 137 14.24 13.75 3.44
N ASN A 138 14.04 12.81 4.37
CA ASN A 138 14.82 12.76 5.59
C ASN A 138 16.28 12.38 5.30
N LEU A 139 16.52 11.50 4.34
CA LEU A 139 17.85 11.16 3.87
C LEU A 139 18.54 12.40 3.24
N ALA A 140 17.84 13.13 2.38
CA ALA A 140 18.35 14.34 1.77
C ALA A 140 18.71 15.41 2.80
N LYS A 141 17.87 15.64 3.81
CA LYS A 141 18.15 16.55 4.94
C LYS A 141 19.37 16.11 5.74
N ALA A 142 19.50 14.83 6.03
CA ALA A 142 20.66 14.30 6.74
C ALA A 142 21.96 14.44 5.93
N CYS A 143 21.86 14.42 4.60
CA CYS A 143 23.00 14.63 3.70
C CYS A 143 23.39 16.11 3.51
N GLN A 144 22.52 17.10 3.78
CA GLN A 144 22.76 18.53 3.46
C GLN A 144 24.08 19.08 3.98
N ASN A 145 24.58 18.61 5.11
CA ASN A 145 25.84 19.06 5.71
C ASN A 145 27.06 18.22 5.31
N THR A 146 26.84 17.12 4.60
CA THR A 146 27.87 16.09 4.36
C THR A 146 28.03 15.79 2.87
N CYS A 147 27.01 16.10 2.05
CA CYS A 147 26.98 15.81 0.62
C CYS A 147 26.98 17.08 -0.20
N THR A 148 27.66 17.06 -1.34
CA THR A 148 27.81 18.20 -2.26
C THR A 148 26.62 18.36 -3.22
N THR A 149 25.70 17.40 -3.25
CA THR A 149 24.59 17.38 -4.21
C THR A 149 23.29 17.88 -3.56
N SER A 150 22.68 18.87 -4.19
CA SER A 150 21.31 19.31 -3.85
C SER A 150 20.34 18.25 -4.34
N THR A 151 19.69 17.53 -3.41
CA THR A 151 18.70 16.50 -3.72
C THR A 151 17.30 17.04 -3.43
N ASN A 152 16.39 16.86 -4.37
CA ASN A 152 14.98 17.21 -4.20
C ASN A 152 14.11 15.96 -4.47
N PRO A 153 14.06 15.02 -3.53
CA PRO A 153 13.33 13.78 -3.71
C PRO A 153 11.83 14.01 -3.72
N SER A 154 11.11 13.24 -4.52
CA SER A 154 9.66 13.24 -4.50
C SER A 154 9.14 12.42 -3.32
N ASN A 155 8.25 13.02 -2.52
CA ASN A 155 7.57 12.32 -1.44
C ASN A 155 6.38 11.50 -1.91
N ASN A 156 5.88 11.76 -3.13
CA ASN A 156 4.74 11.09 -3.72
C ASN A 156 5.14 10.33 -4.96
N ALA A 157 4.58 9.15 -5.11
CA ALA A 157 4.80 8.26 -6.23
C ALA A 157 3.49 7.68 -6.75
N PHE A 158 3.45 7.34 -8.01
CA PHE A 158 2.44 6.45 -8.55
C PHE A 158 2.63 5.05 -7.97
N SER A 159 1.53 4.38 -7.64
CA SER A 159 1.49 3.00 -7.17
C SER A 159 0.58 2.16 -8.07
N PHE A 160 1.05 0.97 -8.42
CA PHE A 160 0.26 -0.05 -9.09
C PHE A 160 0.43 -1.37 -8.35
N ILE A 161 -0.68 -2.07 -8.13
CA ILE A 161 -0.71 -3.36 -7.43
C ILE A 161 -1.39 -4.38 -8.35
N LEU A 162 -0.76 -5.53 -8.47
CA LEU A 162 -1.34 -6.71 -9.09
C LEU A 162 -1.13 -7.88 -8.15
N GLY A 163 -2.21 -8.51 -7.73
CA GLY A 163 -2.10 -9.55 -6.73
C GLY A 163 -3.32 -10.43 -6.63
N GLY A 164 -3.33 -11.21 -5.56
CA GLY A 164 -4.43 -12.07 -5.22
C GLY A 164 -4.18 -12.89 -3.98
N GLY A 165 -5.23 -13.50 -3.50
CA GLY A 165 -5.21 -14.26 -2.27
C GLY A 165 -6.40 -15.18 -2.13
N VAL A 166 -6.62 -15.61 -0.91
CA VAL A 166 -7.75 -16.46 -0.56
C VAL A 166 -8.38 -16.00 0.74
N ASP A 167 -9.70 -15.91 0.75
CA ASP A 167 -10.49 -15.70 1.96
C ASP A 167 -11.17 -17.03 2.35
N ILE A 168 -11.14 -17.36 3.63
CA ILE A 168 -11.77 -18.55 4.21
C ILE A 168 -12.97 -18.07 5.03
N PRO A 169 -14.23 -18.30 4.58
CA PRO A 169 -15.40 -17.95 5.35
C PRO A 169 -15.45 -18.74 6.67
N VAL A 170 -15.47 -18.06 7.80
CA VAL A 170 -15.64 -18.67 9.12
C VAL A 170 -17.09 -18.55 9.58
N THR A 171 -17.71 -17.41 9.31
CA THR A 171 -19.11 -17.14 9.55
C THR A 171 -19.70 -16.38 8.36
N LYS A 172 -21.00 -16.10 8.39
CA LYS A 172 -21.63 -15.24 7.37
C LYS A 172 -21.01 -13.82 7.35
N SER A 173 -20.57 -13.33 8.51
CA SER A 173 -20.07 -11.95 8.68
C SER A 173 -18.55 -11.84 8.80
N ILE A 174 -17.81 -12.96 8.87
CA ILE A 174 -16.36 -12.95 9.09
C ILE A 174 -15.69 -14.01 8.22
N ALA A 175 -14.65 -13.60 7.51
CA ALA A 175 -13.69 -14.49 6.88
C ALA A 175 -12.27 -14.20 7.37
N ILE A 176 -11.41 -15.20 7.30
CA ILE A 176 -9.97 -15.08 7.54
C ILE A 176 -9.29 -14.99 6.18
N ARG A 177 -8.36 -14.07 6.03
CA ARG A 177 -7.43 -13.99 4.89
C ARG A 177 -6.08 -14.54 5.32
N PRO A 178 -5.79 -15.84 5.14
CA PRO A 178 -4.53 -16.42 5.56
C PRO A 178 -3.36 -15.94 4.71
N ALA A 179 -3.60 -15.66 3.42
CA ALA A 179 -2.56 -15.23 2.51
C ALA A 179 -3.11 -14.41 1.34
N GLN A 180 -2.43 -13.33 1.08
CA GLN A 180 -2.50 -12.54 -0.15
C GLN A 180 -1.08 -12.19 -0.56
N PHE A 181 -0.79 -12.27 -1.85
CA PHE A 181 0.52 -11.98 -2.44
C PHE A 181 0.34 -10.96 -3.54
N ASP A 182 1.10 -9.89 -3.45
CA ASP A 182 0.99 -8.78 -4.38
C ASP A 182 2.36 -8.37 -4.92
N PHE A 183 2.36 -8.06 -6.19
CA PHE A 183 3.41 -7.29 -6.83
C PHE A 183 3.03 -5.81 -6.76
N VAL A 184 3.87 -5.01 -6.11
CA VAL A 184 3.65 -3.58 -5.89
C VAL A 184 4.72 -2.79 -6.65
N LEU A 185 4.32 -2.13 -7.70
CA LEU A 185 5.16 -1.20 -8.46
C LEU A 185 4.96 0.20 -7.89
N THR A 186 6.05 0.85 -7.47
CA THR A 186 6.05 2.27 -7.09
C THR A 186 7.07 3.03 -7.92
N ARG A 187 6.83 4.32 -8.17
CA ARG A 187 7.69 5.15 -9.00
C ARG A 187 8.09 6.43 -8.27
N PHE A 188 9.05 6.29 -7.35
CA PHE A 188 9.60 7.43 -6.61
C PHE A 188 10.78 8.08 -7.34
N GLY A 189 10.88 9.41 -7.22
CA GLY A 189 12.12 10.10 -7.48
C GLY A 189 13.03 10.05 -6.25
N ASN A 190 14.22 9.46 -6.36
CA ASN A 190 15.14 9.35 -5.23
C ASN A 190 15.99 10.61 -4.99
N GLY A 191 15.97 11.57 -5.92
CA GLY A 191 16.72 12.82 -5.84
C GLY A 191 18.23 12.70 -6.11
N PHE A 192 18.77 11.48 -6.22
CA PHE A 192 20.20 11.24 -6.53
C PHE A 192 20.44 10.93 -8.00
N THR A 193 19.40 10.52 -8.73
CA THR A 193 19.43 10.29 -10.19
C THR A 193 18.42 11.19 -10.88
N SER A 194 18.68 11.53 -12.13
CA SER A 194 17.73 12.27 -12.97
C SER A 194 16.56 11.39 -13.37
N GLY A 195 15.37 11.65 -12.80
CA GLY A 195 14.14 10.96 -13.13
C GLY A 195 13.57 10.12 -12.00
N ASN A 196 12.38 9.56 -12.27
CA ASN A 196 11.71 8.66 -11.36
C ASN A 196 12.21 7.23 -11.61
N GLN A 197 12.47 6.51 -10.56
CA GLN A 197 12.91 5.11 -10.58
C GLN A 197 11.73 4.19 -10.29
N ASN A 198 11.62 3.10 -11.03
CA ASN A 198 10.62 2.05 -10.77
C ASN A 198 11.14 1.17 -9.63
N GLN A 199 10.32 0.94 -8.62
CA GLN A 199 10.61 -0.02 -7.56
C GLN A 199 9.61 -1.16 -7.66
N SER A 200 10.13 -2.37 -7.81
CA SER A 200 9.36 -3.60 -7.87
C SER A 200 9.39 -4.29 -6.51
N ASN A 201 8.27 -4.27 -5.81
CA ASN A 201 8.17 -4.73 -4.45
C ASN A 201 7.27 -5.97 -4.39
N PHE A 202 7.59 -6.88 -3.49
CA PHE A 202 6.74 -8.02 -3.18
C PHE A 202 6.09 -7.79 -1.81
N ARG A 203 4.76 -7.96 -1.75
CA ARG A 203 3.97 -7.79 -0.53
C ARG A 203 3.24 -9.09 -0.19
N TYR A 204 3.28 -9.46 1.08
CA TYR A 204 2.45 -10.48 1.69
C TYR A 204 1.50 -9.84 2.69
N GLN A 205 0.25 -10.29 2.70
CA GLN A 205 -0.75 -9.84 3.64
C GLN A 205 -1.50 -11.01 4.28
N GLY A 206 -1.93 -10.80 5.52
CA GLY A 206 -2.83 -11.72 6.22
C GLY A 206 -3.69 -10.97 7.23
N GLY A 207 -4.92 -11.43 7.42
CA GLY A 207 -5.84 -10.71 8.30
C GLY A 207 -7.24 -11.28 8.39
N VAL A 208 -8.18 -10.39 8.66
CA VAL A 208 -9.61 -10.70 8.84
C VAL A 208 -10.43 -9.82 7.91
N VAL A 209 -11.50 -10.38 7.36
CA VAL A 209 -12.43 -9.68 6.47
C VAL A 209 -13.82 -9.70 7.12
N PHE A 210 -14.32 -8.52 7.43
CA PHE A 210 -15.70 -8.33 7.90
C PHE A 210 -16.63 -8.20 6.69
N ARG A 211 -17.81 -8.79 6.77
CA ARG A 211 -18.77 -8.93 5.67
C ARG A 211 -20.15 -8.45 6.07
N PHE A 212 -20.74 -7.62 5.20
CA PHE A 212 -22.05 -6.98 5.41
C PHE A 212 -22.95 -7.12 4.20
#